data_d38b40e543ea60db07f871fe166b446a
#
_entry.id   d38b40e543ea60db07f871fe166b446a
#
_cell.length_a   1.000
_cell.length_b   1.000
_cell.length_c   1.000
_cell.angle_alpha   90.00
_cell.angle_beta   90.00
_cell.angle_gamma   90.00
#
_symmetry.space_group_name_H-M   'P 1'
#
loop_
_entity.id
_entity.type
_entity.pdbx_description
1 polymer ?
#
loop_
_entity_poly.entity_id
_entity_poly.type
_entity_poly.pdbx_seq_one_letter_code
_entity_poly.pdbx_strand_id
1 'polypeptide(L)'
;MKSQTTVFGRIVKRYDMPLKAIDDLNHKYEDHKKNLNSFGSRLAGRLDSELEFTNLIGKTKISKNIVDCMNDYIETLEKVNLYSGTKQLEIISCWINDMKEGEYNPPHT
;
A
#
# COMPACT_ATOMS: atom_id res chain seq x y z
N MET A 1 5.38 -29.91 29.35
CA MET A 1 5.12 -28.53 29.73
C MET A 1 4.35 -27.83 28.62
N LYS A 2 3.24 -27.20 28.96
CA LYS A 2 2.49 -26.38 28.03
C LYS A 2 2.91 -24.92 28.17
N SER A 3 3.02 -24.23 27.03
CA SER A 3 3.29 -22.81 27.04
C SER A 3 2.22 -22.05 26.26
N GLN A 4 1.98 -20.82 26.64
CA GLN A 4 1.07 -19.91 25.97
C GLN A 4 1.80 -18.61 25.72
N THR A 5 1.76 -18.14 24.46
CA THR A 5 2.34 -16.86 24.09
C THR A 5 1.23 -15.86 23.85
N THR A 6 1.33 -14.70 24.47
CA THR A 6 0.43 -13.58 24.24
C THR A 6 1.21 -12.44 23.63
N VAL A 7 0.65 -11.85 22.57
CA VAL A 7 1.27 -10.73 21.87
C VAL A 7 0.50 -9.46 22.21
N PHE A 8 1.23 -8.42 22.61
CA PHE A 8 0.66 -7.11 22.92
C PHE A 8 1.13 -6.07 21.92
N GLY A 9 0.27 -5.07 21.66
CA GLY A 9 0.58 -3.96 20.79
C GLY A 9 0.33 -4.23 19.32
N ARG A 10 0.90 -3.38 18.47
CA ARG A 10 0.72 -3.46 17.02
C ARG A 10 1.68 -4.46 16.41
N ILE A 11 1.19 -5.24 15.45
CA ILE A 11 2.01 -6.18 14.69
C ILE A 11 2.34 -5.53 13.36
N VAL A 12 3.64 -5.50 13.03
CA VAL A 12 4.15 -4.99 11.76
C VAL A 12 4.78 -6.16 11.02
N LYS A 13 4.40 -6.34 9.76
CA LYS A 13 5.04 -7.30 8.85
C LYS A 13 5.59 -6.55 7.65
N ARG A 14 6.76 -6.94 7.22
CA ARG A 14 7.42 -6.39 6.05
C ARG A 14 7.43 -7.43 4.93
N TYR A 15 7.16 -6.99 3.73
CA TYR A 15 7.13 -7.84 2.55
C TYR A 15 8.01 -7.26 1.46
N ASP A 16 8.73 -8.12 0.76
CA ASP A 16 9.48 -7.73 -0.43
C ASP A 16 8.62 -7.99 -1.66
N MET A 17 8.55 -7.00 -2.55
CA MET A 17 7.80 -7.13 -3.79
C MET A 17 8.68 -7.63 -4.93
N PRO A 18 8.16 -8.49 -5.83
CA PRO A 18 8.92 -8.92 -7.01
C PRO A 18 9.29 -7.73 -7.89
N LEU A 19 10.52 -7.72 -8.41
CA LEU A 19 10.99 -6.64 -9.29
C LEU A 19 10.10 -6.47 -10.52
N LYS A 20 9.59 -7.57 -11.10
CA LYS A 20 8.67 -7.52 -12.25
C LYS A 20 7.39 -6.76 -11.93
N ALA A 21 6.87 -6.90 -10.70
CA ALA A 21 5.67 -6.18 -10.28
C ALA A 21 5.96 -4.69 -10.10
N ILE A 22 7.13 -4.34 -9.56
CA ILE A 22 7.57 -2.96 -9.40
C ILE A 22 7.78 -2.31 -10.77
N ASP A 23 8.42 -3.00 -11.71
CA ASP A 23 8.64 -2.50 -13.07
C ASP A 23 7.32 -2.28 -13.80
N ASP A 24 6.37 -3.21 -13.67
CA ASP A 24 5.04 -3.06 -14.25
C ASP A 24 4.31 -1.83 -13.69
N LEU A 25 4.39 -1.61 -12.39
CA LEU A 25 3.81 -0.43 -11.74
C LEU A 25 4.43 0.86 -12.28
N ASN A 26 5.74 0.92 -12.39
CA ASN A 26 6.44 2.09 -12.91
C ASN A 26 6.06 2.38 -14.36
N HIS A 27 5.94 1.36 -15.21
CA HIS A 27 5.49 1.53 -16.59
C HIS A 27 4.06 2.06 -16.65
N LYS A 28 3.14 1.50 -15.87
CA LYS A 28 1.75 1.97 -15.81
C LYS A 28 1.67 3.43 -15.36
N TYR A 29 2.46 3.80 -14.36
CA TYR A 29 2.52 5.18 -13.89
C TYR A 29 3.03 6.12 -14.99
N GLU A 30 4.15 5.79 -15.64
CA GLU A 30 4.73 6.63 -16.69
C GLU A 30 3.75 6.81 -17.87
N ASP A 31 3.03 5.75 -18.24
CA ASP A 31 2.07 5.79 -19.35
C ASP A 31 0.84 6.66 -19.05
N HIS A 32 0.45 6.77 -17.79
CA HIS A 32 -0.81 7.40 -17.40
C HIS A 32 -0.67 8.68 -16.58
N LYS A 33 0.52 9.06 -16.15
CA LYS A 33 0.71 10.16 -15.20
C LYS A 33 0.11 11.49 -15.65
N LYS A 34 0.05 11.76 -16.95
CA LYS A 34 -0.51 12.99 -17.50
C LYS A 34 -2.03 13.07 -17.37
N ASN A 35 -2.69 11.91 -17.18
CA ASN A 35 -4.14 11.79 -17.13
C ASN A 35 -4.66 11.55 -15.71
N LEU A 36 -3.78 11.54 -14.71
CA LEU A 36 -4.17 11.27 -13.33
C LEU A 36 -4.54 12.54 -12.59
N ASN A 37 -5.54 12.45 -11.71
CA ASN A 37 -5.93 13.56 -10.86
C ASN A 37 -4.87 13.79 -9.78
N SER A 38 -4.49 15.06 -9.59
CA SER A 38 -3.51 15.43 -8.57
C SER A 38 -4.17 15.63 -7.21
N PHE A 39 -3.54 15.09 -6.16
CA PHE A 39 -3.86 15.36 -4.77
C PHE A 39 -2.88 16.31 -4.09
N GLY A 40 -1.86 16.80 -4.83
CA GLY A 40 -0.82 17.64 -4.26
C GLY A 40 -1.32 18.89 -3.55
N SER A 41 -2.41 19.50 -4.04
CA SER A 41 -3.04 20.67 -3.43
C SER A 41 -3.87 20.37 -2.19
N ARG A 42 -4.19 19.09 -1.93
CA ARG A 42 -5.04 18.66 -0.81
C ARG A 42 -4.23 18.21 0.40
N LEU A 43 -2.94 17.98 0.23
CA LEU A 43 -2.09 17.41 1.26
C LEU A 43 -1.06 18.44 1.71
N ALA A 44 -0.71 18.40 2.99
CA ALA A 44 0.37 19.21 3.52
C ALA A 44 1.70 18.69 2.97
N GLY A 45 2.58 19.60 2.56
CA GLY A 45 3.88 19.24 2.04
C GLY A 45 4.22 19.97 0.76
N ARG A 46 5.38 19.66 0.21
CA ARG A 46 5.88 20.25 -1.00
C ARG A 46 6.05 19.17 -2.06
N LEU A 47 4.91 18.82 -2.68
CA LEU A 47 4.83 17.81 -3.73
C LEU A 47 4.20 18.41 -4.98
N ASP A 48 4.90 18.31 -6.11
CA ASP A 48 4.37 18.74 -7.41
C ASP A 48 3.55 17.64 -8.07
N SER A 49 3.85 16.37 -7.73
CA SER A 49 3.19 15.21 -8.33
C SER A 49 2.77 14.22 -7.26
N GLU A 50 1.52 14.32 -6.83
CA GLU A 50 0.84 13.34 -6.00
C GLU A 50 -0.47 12.99 -6.68
N LEU A 51 -0.51 11.82 -7.33
CA LEU A 51 -1.50 11.49 -8.33
C LEU A 51 -2.41 10.36 -7.88
N GLU A 52 -3.71 10.52 -8.17
CA GLU A 52 -4.73 9.50 -7.93
C GLU A 52 -4.48 8.28 -8.82
N PHE A 53 -4.35 7.11 -8.23
CA PHE A 53 -4.08 5.86 -8.94
C PHE A 53 -5.08 4.76 -8.63
N THR A 54 -6.13 5.05 -7.87
CA THR A 54 -7.11 4.05 -7.41
C THR A 54 -7.70 3.24 -8.56
N ASN A 55 -8.04 3.88 -9.67
CA ASN A 55 -8.66 3.20 -10.81
C ASN A 55 -7.68 2.35 -11.63
N LEU A 56 -6.38 2.58 -11.49
CA LEU A 56 -5.37 1.88 -12.26
C LEU A 56 -4.67 0.78 -11.47
N ILE A 57 -4.66 0.86 -10.13
CA ILE A 57 -3.90 -0.10 -9.32
C ILE A 57 -4.36 -1.53 -9.55
N GLY A 58 -5.66 -1.77 -9.74
CA GLY A 58 -6.21 -3.09 -10.01
C GLY A 58 -5.76 -3.70 -11.34
N LYS A 59 -5.24 -2.88 -12.26
CA LYS A 59 -4.73 -3.31 -13.56
C LYS A 59 -3.23 -3.60 -13.53
N THR A 60 -2.59 -3.43 -12.38
CA THR A 60 -1.16 -3.67 -12.21
C THR A 60 -0.89 -5.06 -11.65
N LYS A 61 0.30 -5.59 -11.91
CA LYS A 61 0.72 -6.88 -11.35
C LYS A 61 0.91 -6.82 -9.85
N ILE A 62 1.33 -5.67 -9.32
CA ILE A 62 1.58 -5.50 -7.89
C ILE A 62 0.30 -5.58 -7.06
N SER A 63 -0.87 -5.29 -7.62
CA SER A 63 -2.13 -5.33 -6.89
C SER A 63 -2.41 -6.72 -6.29
N LYS A 64 -2.13 -7.77 -7.04
CA LYS A 64 -2.27 -9.15 -6.54
C LYS A 64 -1.31 -9.42 -5.37
N ASN A 65 -0.06 -8.97 -5.50
CA ASN A 65 0.92 -9.12 -4.42
C ASN A 65 0.48 -8.38 -3.16
N ILE A 66 -0.07 -7.18 -3.29
CA ILE A 66 -0.59 -6.40 -2.16
C ILE A 66 -1.73 -7.16 -1.47
N VAL A 67 -2.69 -7.67 -2.24
CA VAL A 67 -3.82 -8.43 -1.68
C VAL A 67 -3.33 -9.70 -0.99
N ASP A 68 -2.38 -10.41 -1.58
CA ASP A 68 -1.79 -11.60 -0.98
C ASP A 68 -1.09 -11.27 0.35
N CYS A 69 -0.37 -10.16 0.41
CA CYS A 69 0.26 -9.69 1.64
C CYS A 69 -0.78 -9.34 2.72
N MET A 70 -1.87 -8.67 2.33
CA MET A 70 -2.95 -8.32 3.25
C MET A 70 -3.62 -9.57 3.81
N ASN A 71 -3.88 -10.57 2.97
CA ASN A 71 -4.43 -11.85 3.42
C ASN A 71 -3.49 -12.57 4.38
N ASP A 72 -2.20 -12.59 4.09
CA ASP A 72 -1.19 -13.15 4.98
C ASP A 72 -1.15 -12.43 6.33
N TYR A 73 -1.22 -11.11 6.31
CA TYR A 73 -1.23 -10.30 7.52
C TYR A 73 -2.45 -10.64 8.40
N ILE A 74 -3.63 -10.76 7.79
CA ILE A 74 -4.86 -11.13 8.52
C ILE A 74 -4.73 -12.52 9.13
N GLU A 75 -4.16 -13.49 8.40
CA GLU A 75 -3.90 -14.82 8.95
C GLU A 75 -2.98 -14.76 10.16
N THR A 76 -1.97 -13.91 10.12
CA THR A 76 -1.07 -13.71 11.26
C THR A 76 -1.85 -13.17 12.48
N LEU A 77 -2.72 -12.18 12.28
CA LEU A 77 -3.55 -11.63 13.34
C LEU A 77 -4.50 -12.67 13.94
N GLU A 78 -5.05 -13.54 13.10
CA GLU A 78 -5.92 -14.62 13.57
C GLU A 78 -5.16 -15.64 14.43
N LYS A 79 -3.94 -16.01 14.02
CA LYS A 79 -3.11 -16.96 14.75
C LYS A 79 -2.73 -16.48 16.15
N VAL A 80 -2.65 -15.18 16.35
CA VAL A 80 -2.35 -14.58 17.67
C VAL A 80 -3.60 -14.02 18.36
N ASN A 81 -4.79 -14.39 17.87
CA ASN A 81 -6.09 -14.01 18.44
C ASN A 81 -6.36 -12.49 18.50
N LEU A 82 -5.79 -11.73 17.58
CA LEU A 82 -6.02 -10.29 17.48
C LEU A 82 -7.11 -9.91 16.47
N TYR A 83 -7.57 -10.87 15.67
CA TYR A 83 -8.61 -10.64 14.68
C TYR A 83 -9.43 -11.89 14.45
N SER A 84 -10.72 -11.69 14.20
CA SER A 84 -11.67 -12.73 13.79
C SER A 84 -12.74 -12.08 12.94
N GLY A 85 -13.00 -12.63 11.75
CA GLY A 85 -14.02 -12.05 10.87
C GLY A 85 -13.82 -12.44 9.40
N THR A 86 -14.43 -11.66 8.49
CA THR A 86 -14.34 -11.91 7.06
C THR A 86 -12.96 -11.57 6.53
N LYS A 87 -12.52 -12.31 5.50
CA LYS A 87 -11.20 -12.16 4.88
C LYS A 87 -11.28 -11.53 3.49
N GLN A 88 -12.37 -10.84 3.18
CA GLN A 88 -12.52 -10.17 1.91
C GLN A 88 -11.92 -8.76 1.99
N LEU A 89 -10.95 -8.50 1.13
CA LEU A 89 -10.20 -7.24 1.11
C LEU A 89 -10.24 -6.61 -0.26
N GLU A 90 -10.30 -5.28 -0.29
CA GLU A 90 -10.19 -4.51 -1.53
C GLU A 90 -9.39 -3.24 -1.29
N ILE A 91 -8.78 -2.71 -2.34
CA ILE A 91 -8.09 -1.43 -2.30
C ILE A 91 -9.11 -0.35 -2.62
N ILE A 92 -9.43 0.50 -1.65
CA ILE A 92 -10.43 1.56 -1.81
C ILE A 92 -9.82 2.89 -2.24
N SER A 93 -8.54 3.08 -2.00
CA SER A 93 -7.84 4.31 -2.37
C SER A 93 -6.36 4.04 -2.56
N CYS A 94 -5.79 4.65 -3.59
CA CYS A 94 -4.38 4.54 -3.89
C CYS A 94 -3.92 5.80 -4.64
N TRP A 95 -2.77 6.33 -4.25
CA TRP A 95 -2.16 7.45 -4.98
C TRP A 95 -0.65 7.27 -5.03
N ILE A 96 -0.01 8.00 -5.93
CA ILE A 96 1.43 7.94 -6.14
C ILE A 96 2.04 9.29 -5.80
N ASN A 97 3.05 9.27 -4.95
CA ASN A 97 3.90 10.44 -4.67
C ASN A 97 5.12 10.37 -5.59
N ASP A 98 5.21 11.31 -6.51
CA ASP A 98 6.37 11.45 -7.39
C ASP A 98 7.18 12.66 -6.91
N MET A 99 8.19 12.39 -6.09
CA MET A 99 8.97 13.43 -5.44
C MET A 99 10.26 13.70 -6.19
N LYS A 100 10.50 14.98 -6.45
CA LYS A 100 11.74 15.49 -7.01
C LYS A 100 12.61 16.05 -5.90
N GLU A 101 13.87 16.33 -6.21
CA GLU A 101 14.78 16.96 -5.26
C GLU A 101 14.17 18.25 -4.69
N GLY A 102 14.25 18.41 -3.39
CA GLY A 102 13.70 19.56 -2.67
C GLY A 102 12.22 19.47 -2.32
N GLU A 103 11.49 18.47 -2.81
CA GLU A 103 10.11 18.20 -2.41
C GLU A 103 10.06 17.36 -1.15
N TYR A 104 8.97 17.46 -0.40
CA TYR A 104 8.78 16.66 0.81
C TYR A 104 7.31 16.39 1.07
N ASN A 105 7.06 15.28 1.78
CA ASN A 105 5.74 14.93 2.28
C ASN A 105 5.84 14.80 3.80
N PRO A 106 5.29 15.78 4.57
CA PRO A 106 5.41 15.72 6.02
C PRO A 106 4.64 14.54 6.62
N PRO A 107 4.97 14.10 7.84
CA PRO A 107 4.21 13.05 8.51
C PRO A 107 2.72 13.41 8.60
N HIS A 108 1.88 12.44 8.30
CA HIS A 108 0.42 12.58 8.39
C HIS A 108 -0.22 11.22 8.70
N THR A 109 -1.42 11.25 9.18
CA THR A 109 -2.16 10.03 9.51
C THR A 109 -3.29 9.77 8.53
#